data_1be94bbbc8242cb37949a60206f0b011
#
_entry.id   1be94bbbc8242cb37949a60206f0b011
#
_cell.length_a   1.000
_cell.length_b   1.000
_cell.length_c   1.000
_cell.angle_alpha   90.00
_cell.angle_beta   90.00
_cell.angle_gamma   90.00
#
_symmetry.space_group_name_H-M   'P 1'
#
loop_
_entity.id
_entity.type
_entity.pdbx_description
1 polymer ?
#
loop_
_entity_poly.entity_id
_entity_poly.type
_entity_poly.pdbx_seq_one_letter_code
_entity_poly.pdbx_strand_id
1 'polypeptide(L)'
;MPHTARATATAGPIPRLITIGETMMMLTPEHAEPLATASKLSLHPGGAESNVASHAAHLGIPSAWVSVLGEDVLGRRIRTSIERHGVDVRWVTNNPDASTGVYFKDPGRGVLYYRRDSAASRMGPSTVASVPLEQAEIVHLSGITSALSSSCADLVEAVFERVAGSGASLSFDVNYRPSLWRAGAAAPALLSLANRADIVFVGLDEAQSLWDCVTPEDVHAILPDTGRLIIKDGDVGATEFSAGTRAFEPAIPTEVIEAVGAGDAFAAGYLSAALRGDPTAVRLRAGHERARLVLLSTSDFIAEPVPTQTSKI
;
A
#
# COMPACT_ATOMS: atom_id res chain seq x y z
N MET A 1 -29.47 35.79 -7.00
CA MET A 1 -28.61 35.40 -5.87
C MET A 1 -28.72 33.90 -5.68
N PRO A 2 -27.80 33.07 -6.17
CA PRO A 2 -27.83 31.64 -5.83
C PRO A 2 -27.02 31.44 -4.57
N HIS A 3 -27.70 30.91 -3.53
CA HIS A 3 -27.06 30.42 -2.31
C HIS A 3 -26.20 29.18 -2.65
N THR A 4 -24.89 29.35 -2.64
CA THR A 4 -23.94 28.25 -2.56
C THR A 4 -23.99 27.67 -1.15
N ALA A 5 -24.76 26.61 -0.97
CA ALA A 5 -24.68 25.78 0.22
C ALA A 5 -23.29 25.09 0.23
N ARG A 6 -22.38 25.63 1.00
CA ARG A 6 -21.12 25.02 1.39
C ARG A 6 -21.49 23.81 2.27
N ALA A 7 -21.44 22.61 1.69
CA ALA A 7 -21.59 21.38 2.48
C ALA A 7 -20.47 21.38 3.52
N THR A 8 -20.83 21.62 4.76
CA THR A 8 -19.98 21.34 5.92
C THR A 8 -19.81 19.83 5.99
N ALA A 9 -18.66 19.33 5.56
CA ALA A 9 -18.28 17.96 5.81
C ALA A 9 -18.37 17.73 7.32
N THR A 10 -19.27 16.86 7.74
CA THR A 10 -19.38 16.42 9.14
C THR A 10 -18.04 15.79 9.52
N ALA A 11 -17.35 16.42 10.45
CA ALA A 11 -16.05 15.95 10.94
C ALA A 11 -16.25 14.61 11.68
N GLY A 12 -16.13 13.51 10.95
CA GLY A 12 -16.02 12.19 11.56
C GLY A 12 -14.70 12.05 12.34
N PRO A 13 -14.54 11.00 13.16
CA PRO A 13 -13.31 10.78 13.91
C PRO A 13 -12.10 10.71 12.96
N ILE A 14 -10.94 11.12 13.47
CA ILE A 14 -9.69 11.06 12.71
C ILE A 14 -9.24 9.61 12.64
N PRO A 15 -8.93 9.09 11.44
CA PRO A 15 -8.39 7.73 11.28
C PRO A 15 -7.04 7.61 11.98
N ARG A 16 -6.77 6.44 12.55
CA ARG A 16 -5.48 6.14 13.16
C ARG A 16 -4.40 5.90 12.10
N LEU A 17 -4.80 5.32 10.95
CA LEU A 17 -3.95 5.08 9.78
C LEU A 17 -4.49 5.87 8.59
N ILE A 18 -3.66 6.70 7.98
CA ILE A 18 -3.96 7.38 6.71
C ILE A 18 -2.99 6.85 5.66
N THR A 19 -3.49 6.33 4.55
CA THR A 19 -2.69 5.87 3.43
C THR A 19 -2.91 6.76 2.21
N ILE A 20 -1.86 7.00 1.41
CA ILE A 20 -1.91 7.95 0.29
C ILE A 20 -1.27 7.32 -0.94
N GLY A 21 -2.04 7.10 -2.00
CA GLY A 21 -1.51 6.53 -3.24
C GLY A 21 -2.56 6.17 -4.28
N GLU A 22 -2.09 5.65 -5.42
CA GLU A 22 -2.93 5.28 -6.56
C GLU A 22 -3.62 3.93 -6.34
N THR A 23 -4.88 3.87 -6.77
CA THR A 23 -5.58 2.60 -7.00
C THR A 23 -6.11 2.56 -8.42
N MET A 24 -5.85 1.45 -9.08
CA MET A 24 -6.30 1.17 -10.44
C MET A 24 -7.38 0.09 -10.46
N MET A 25 -8.08 -0.02 -11.57
CA MET A 25 -8.89 -1.21 -11.83
C MET A 25 -7.99 -2.32 -12.36
N MET A 26 -7.86 -3.40 -11.61
CA MET A 26 -7.20 -4.63 -12.00
C MET A 26 -8.15 -5.51 -12.79
N LEU A 27 -7.69 -6.02 -13.92
CA LEU A 27 -8.37 -7.03 -14.72
C LEU A 27 -7.51 -8.30 -14.74
N THR A 28 -8.09 -9.42 -14.34
CA THR A 28 -7.42 -10.72 -14.34
C THR A 28 -8.31 -11.77 -15.01
N PRO A 29 -7.75 -12.70 -15.81
CA PRO A 29 -8.52 -13.84 -16.31
C PRO A 29 -9.22 -14.60 -15.18
N GLU A 30 -10.48 -15.04 -15.41
CA GLU A 30 -11.22 -15.84 -14.41
C GLU A 30 -10.54 -17.19 -14.12
N HIS A 31 -9.78 -17.69 -15.08
CA HIS A 31 -8.98 -18.91 -14.97
C HIS A 31 -7.49 -18.58 -15.16
N ALA A 32 -6.61 -19.46 -14.73
CA ALA A 32 -5.16 -19.31 -14.91
C ALA A 32 -4.77 -19.58 -16.39
N GLU A 33 -5.17 -18.67 -17.28
CA GLU A 33 -4.91 -18.73 -18.72
C GLU A 33 -4.24 -17.43 -19.20
N PRO A 34 -3.50 -17.46 -20.33
CA PRO A 34 -2.90 -16.25 -20.89
C PRO A 34 -3.97 -15.20 -21.25
N LEU A 35 -3.66 -13.93 -20.97
CA LEU A 35 -4.54 -12.82 -21.31
C LEU A 35 -4.92 -12.78 -22.80
N ALA A 36 -4.01 -13.19 -23.68
CA ALA A 36 -4.24 -13.24 -25.13
C ALA A 36 -5.37 -14.19 -25.59
N THR A 37 -5.73 -15.18 -24.77
CA THR A 37 -6.78 -16.18 -25.06
C THR A 37 -7.96 -16.11 -24.12
N ALA A 38 -7.82 -15.37 -23.01
CA ALA A 38 -8.86 -15.22 -22.02
C ALA A 38 -10.12 -14.56 -22.61
N SER A 39 -11.28 -15.19 -22.45
CA SER A 39 -12.56 -14.66 -22.90
C SER A 39 -13.34 -13.95 -21.81
N LYS A 40 -12.95 -14.13 -20.54
CA LYS A 40 -13.60 -13.53 -19.36
C LYS A 40 -12.57 -12.98 -18.41
N LEU A 41 -12.86 -11.81 -17.85
CA LEU A 41 -11.99 -11.13 -16.89
C LEU A 41 -12.79 -10.75 -15.65
N SER A 42 -12.18 -10.93 -14.49
CA SER A 42 -12.66 -10.40 -13.21
C SER A 42 -12.07 -9.02 -12.96
N LEU A 43 -12.84 -8.13 -12.32
CA LEU A 43 -12.46 -6.76 -12.01
C LEU A 43 -12.34 -6.56 -10.51
N HIS A 44 -11.16 -6.15 -10.06
CA HIS A 44 -10.86 -5.86 -8.66
C HIS A 44 -10.13 -4.51 -8.54
N PRO A 45 -10.29 -3.75 -7.44
CA PRO A 45 -9.37 -2.67 -7.12
C PRO A 45 -7.98 -3.24 -6.85
N GLY A 46 -6.92 -2.54 -7.30
CA GLY A 46 -5.54 -2.89 -6.97
C GLY A 46 -4.70 -1.63 -6.80
N GLY A 47 -4.15 -1.44 -5.61
CA GLY A 47 -3.28 -0.32 -5.26
C GLY A 47 -2.65 -0.56 -3.90
N ALA A 48 -1.34 -0.33 -3.80
CA ALA A 48 -0.57 -0.68 -2.60
C ALA A 48 -1.17 -0.05 -1.33
N GLU A 49 -1.35 1.25 -1.35
CA GLU A 49 -1.80 1.99 -0.18
C GLU A 49 -3.28 1.72 0.16
N SER A 50 -4.14 1.51 -0.84
CA SER A 50 -5.54 1.13 -0.59
C SER A 50 -5.67 -0.31 -0.10
N ASN A 51 -4.76 -1.20 -0.51
CA ASN A 51 -4.67 -2.56 0.02
C ASN A 51 -4.30 -2.50 1.51
N VAL A 52 -3.27 -1.72 1.88
CA VAL A 52 -2.90 -1.51 3.29
C VAL A 52 -4.08 -0.97 4.10
N ALA A 53 -4.77 0.07 3.61
CA ALA A 53 -5.94 0.62 4.30
C ALA A 53 -7.07 -0.40 4.47
N SER A 54 -7.39 -1.17 3.41
CA SER A 54 -8.47 -2.17 3.41
C SER A 54 -8.18 -3.31 4.39
N HIS A 55 -6.93 -3.83 4.37
CA HIS A 55 -6.52 -4.87 5.31
C HIS A 55 -6.52 -4.37 6.76
N ALA A 56 -6.03 -3.15 7.02
CA ALA A 56 -6.01 -2.56 8.35
C ALA A 56 -7.43 -2.30 8.88
N ALA A 57 -8.33 -1.78 8.04
CA ALA A 57 -9.74 -1.59 8.40
C ALA A 57 -10.41 -2.92 8.76
N HIS A 58 -10.15 -3.98 8.00
CA HIS A 58 -10.65 -5.33 8.30
C HIS A 58 -10.12 -5.87 9.64
N LEU A 59 -8.89 -5.49 10.03
CA LEU A 59 -8.30 -5.81 11.33
C LEU A 59 -8.77 -4.88 12.47
N GLY A 60 -9.79 -4.05 12.22
CA GLY A 60 -10.41 -3.16 13.21
C GLY A 60 -9.67 -1.85 13.44
N ILE A 61 -8.71 -1.48 12.60
CA ILE A 61 -8.02 -0.19 12.69
C ILE A 61 -8.78 0.87 11.88
N PRO A 62 -9.24 1.98 12.48
CA PRO A 62 -9.81 3.10 11.75
C PRO A 62 -8.81 3.64 10.73
N SER A 63 -9.08 3.37 9.44
CA SER A 63 -8.17 3.65 8.34
C SER A 63 -8.84 4.54 7.29
N ALA A 64 -8.06 5.44 6.68
CA ALA A 64 -8.47 6.23 5.53
C ALA A 64 -7.53 6.04 4.35
N TRP A 65 -8.07 6.21 3.17
CA TRP A 65 -7.31 6.26 1.92
C TRP A 65 -7.52 7.60 1.23
N VAL A 66 -6.40 8.23 0.83
CA VAL A 66 -6.36 9.51 0.12
C VAL A 66 -5.87 9.26 -1.30
N SER A 67 -6.63 9.71 -2.28
CA SER A 67 -6.30 9.52 -3.70
C SER A 67 -7.10 10.43 -4.61
N VAL A 68 -6.79 10.37 -5.91
CA VAL A 68 -7.57 10.98 -6.99
C VAL A 68 -7.98 9.90 -7.98
N LEU A 69 -9.27 9.80 -8.27
CA LEU A 69 -9.86 8.88 -9.24
C LEU A 69 -10.39 9.68 -10.45
N GLY A 70 -10.54 9.01 -11.58
CA GLY A 70 -11.29 9.59 -12.70
C GLY A 70 -12.77 9.75 -12.36
N GLU A 71 -13.43 10.74 -12.94
CA GLU A 71 -14.90 10.89 -12.88
C GLU A 71 -15.60 9.89 -13.82
N ASP A 72 -15.19 8.62 -13.73
CA ASP A 72 -15.62 7.53 -14.60
C ASP A 72 -16.25 6.36 -13.81
N VAL A 73 -16.72 5.35 -14.53
CA VAL A 73 -17.38 4.18 -13.93
C VAL A 73 -16.39 3.33 -13.11
N LEU A 74 -15.10 3.29 -13.49
CA LEU A 74 -14.08 2.52 -12.79
C LEU A 74 -13.71 3.20 -11.46
N GLY A 75 -13.55 4.53 -11.47
CA GLY A 75 -13.30 5.31 -10.26
C GLY A 75 -14.41 5.15 -9.24
N ARG A 76 -15.69 5.25 -9.69
CA ARG A 76 -16.84 5.00 -8.79
C ARG A 76 -16.84 3.59 -8.22
N ARG A 77 -16.51 2.58 -9.05
CA ARG A 77 -16.44 1.18 -8.61
C ARG A 77 -15.34 0.96 -7.58
N ILE A 78 -14.14 1.50 -7.81
CA ILE A 78 -13.01 1.43 -6.87
C ILE A 78 -13.40 2.06 -5.54
N ARG A 79 -13.88 3.31 -5.55
CA ARG A 79 -14.29 4.02 -4.33
C ARG A 79 -15.31 3.23 -3.52
N THR A 80 -16.38 2.74 -4.18
CA THR A 80 -17.41 1.95 -3.51
C THR A 80 -16.88 0.63 -2.94
N SER A 81 -15.94 -0.01 -3.64
CA SER A 81 -15.35 -1.26 -3.17
C SER A 81 -14.51 -1.03 -1.92
N ILE A 82 -13.63 -0.02 -1.92
CA ILE A 82 -12.77 0.31 -0.79
C ILE A 82 -13.59 0.77 0.42
N GLU A 83 -14.64 1.58 0.19
CA GLU A 83 -15.57 1.98 1.25
C GLU A 83 -16.26 0.78 1.89
N ARG A 84 -16.65 -0.23 1.11
CA ARG A 84 -17.23 -1.50 1.63
C ARG A 84 -16.24 -2.31 2.47
N HIS A 85 -14.95 -2.13 2.29
CA HIS A 85 -13.93 -2.72 3.16
C HIS A 85 -13.79 -2.00 4.51
N GLY A 86 -14.59 -0.96 4.76
CA GLY A 86 -14.58 -0.18 6.00
C GLY A 86 -13.58 0.97 6.01
N VAL A 87 -12.99 1.31 4.87
CA VAL A 87 -12.03 2.41 4.73
C VAL A 87 -12.77 3.74 4.57
N ASP A 88 -12.32 4.75 5.27
CA ASP A 88 -12.79 6.13 5.10
C ASP A 88 -12.25 6.71 3.78
N VAL A 89 -13.15 7.01 2.85
CA VAL A 89 -12.82 7.53 1.51
C VAL A 89 -13.21 9.02 1.36
N ARG A 90 -13.42 9.75 2.45
CA ARG A 90 -13.84 11.17 2.39
C ARG A 90 -12.84 12.09 1.70
N TRP A 91 -11.56 11.72 1.67
CA TRP A 91 -10.48 12.45 0.99
C TRP A 91 -10.10 11.86 -0.38
N VAL A 92 -10.92 10.97 -0.91
CA VAL A 92 -10.81 10.55 -2.31
C VAL A 92 -11.56 11.57 -3.16
N THR A 93 -10.85 12.23 -4.07
CA THR A 93 -11.43 13.23 -4.98
C THR A 93 -11.54 12.68 -6.41
N ASN A 94 -12.32 13.34 -7.25
CA ASN A 94 -12.47 12.97 -8.65
C ASN A 94 -11.84 14.03 -9.56
N ASN A 95 -11.22 13.58 -10.65
CA ASN A 95 -10.69 14.42 -11.70
C ASN A 95 -11.49 14.16 -12.99
N PRO A 96 -12.23 15.17 -13.54
CA PRO A 96 -13.00 15.02 -14.77
C PRO A 96 -12.15 14.93 -16.03
N ASP A 97 -10.89 15.42 -15.97
CA ASP A 97 -10.00 15.56 -17.13
C ASP A 97 -8.97 14.41 -17.22
N ALA A 98 -9.11 13.37 -16.40
CA ALA A 98 -8.22 12.22 -16.43
C ALA A 98 -8.95 10.94 -16.05
N SER A 99 -8.58 9.84 -16.70
CA SER A 99 -9.19 8.53 -16.45
C SER A 99 -8.60 7.85 -15.22
N THR A 100 -9.39 6.96 -14.61
CA THR A 100 -8.89 5.99 -13.64
C THR A 100 -7.90 5.04 -14.32
N GLY A 101 -6.76 4.78 -13.69
CA GLY A 101 -5.77 3.84 -14.19
C GLY A 101 -6.31 2.41 -14.24
N VAL A 102 -5.77 1.61 -15.15
CA VAL A 102 -6.13 0.20 -15.36
C VAL A 102 -4.87 -0.63 -15.48
N TYR A 103 -4.89 -1.87 -15.00
CA TYR A 103 -3.85 -2.82 -15.31
C TYR A 103 -4.42 -4.23 -15.51
N PHE A 104 -3.69 -5.05 -16.25
CA PHE A 104 -4.05 -6.43 -16.53
C PHE A 104 -2.99 -7.35 -15.93
N LYS A 105 -3.42 -8.37 -15.22
CA LYS A 105 -2.55 -9.51 -14.88
C LYS A 105 -2.56 -10.48 -16.06
N ASP A 106 -1.38 -10.87 -16.53
CA ASP A 106 -1.20 -11.93 -17.53
C ASP A 106 -0.48 -13.11 -16.85
N PRO A 107 -1.21 -14.15 -16.41
CA PRO A 107 -0.65 -15.24 -15.64
C PRO A 107 0.58 -15.86 -16.30
N GLY A 108 1.69 -15.91 -15.55
CA GLY A 108 2.99 -16.41 -16.02
C GLY A 108 3.78 -15.46 -16.94
N ARG A 109 3.27 -14.25 -17.23
CA ARG A 109 3.91 -13.27 -18.12
C ARG A 109 4.05 -11.87 -17.52
N GLY A 110 3.44 -11.61 -16.37
CA GLY A 110 3.58 -10.33 -15.64
C GLY A 110 2.34 -9.45 -15.67
N VAL A 111 2.55 -8.14 -15.63
CA VAL A 111 1.48 -7.14 -15.49
C VAL A 111 1.63 -6.06 -16.57
N LEU A 112 0.52 -5.73 -17.23
CA LEU A 112 0.42 -4.69 -18.23
C LEU A 112 -0.29 -3.47 -17.66
N TYR A 113 0.41 -2.33 -17.55
CA TYR A 113 -0.12 -1.10 -16.95
C TYR A 113 -0.60 -0.10 -17.99
N TYR A 114 -1.81 0.42 -17.79
CA TYR A 114 -2.41 1.53 -18.53
C TYR A 114 -2.75 2.65 -17.55
N ARG A 115 -1.70 3.34 -17.05
CA ARG A 115 -1.78 4.34 -15.98
C ARG A 115 -1.14 5.70 -16.33
N ARG A 116 -0.60 5.83 -17.56
CA ARG A 116 -0.01 7.10 -18.00
C ARG A 116 -1.08 8.18 -18.00
N ASP A 117 -0.78 9.33 -17.39
CA ASP A 117 -1.69 10.47 -17.25
C ASP A 117 -3.02 10.13 -16.56
N SER A 118 -3.05 9.05 -15.74
CA SER A 118 -4.19 8.69 -14.89
C SER A 118 -4.54 9.82 -13.92
N ALA A 119 -5.76 9.83 -13.41
CA ALA A 119 -6.19 10.81 -12.41
C ALA A 119 -5.25 10.81 -11.18
N ALA A 120 -4.83 9.63 -10.71
CA ALA A 120 -3.91 9.51 -9.59
C ALA A 120 -2.50 10.03 -9.91
N SER A 121 -2.02 9.92 -11.16
CA SER A 121 -0.73 10.50 -11.55
C SER A 121 -0.71 12.03 -11.53
N ARG A 122 -1.88 12.68 -11.35
CA ARG A 122 -2.04 14.13 -11.18
C ARG A 122 -2.17 14.57 -9.74
N MET A 123 -2.03 13.66 -8.77
CA MET A 123 -1.93 14.04 -7.37
C MET A 123 -0.76 15.03 -7.16
N GLY A 124 -0.93 15.92 -6.20
CA GLY A 124 0.06 16.92 -5.82
C GLY A 124 -0.15 17.39 -4.39
N PRO A 125 0.63 18.34 -3.86
CA PRO A 125 0.50 18.83 -2.49
C PRO A 125 -0.91 19.28 -2.10
N SER A 126 -1.69 19.81 -3.05
CA SER A 126 -3.08 20.19 -2.84
C SER A 126 -4.01 19.02 -2.50
N THR A 127 -3.68 17.80 -2.93
CA THR A 127 -4.44 16.57 -2.64
C THR A 127 -4.55 16.33 -1.14
N VAL A 128 -3.52 16.66 -0.39
CA VAL A 128 -3.46 16.46 1.07
C VAL A 128 -3.71 17.72 1.89
N ALA A 129 -3.96 18.86 1.27
CA ALA A 129 -4.05 20.16 1.97
C ALA A 129 -5.10 20.20 3.10
N SER A 130 -6.22 19.47 2.97
CA SER A 130 -7.28 19.37 3.97
C SER A 130 -7.26 18.07 4.79
N VAL A 131 -6.27 17.18 4.54
CA VAL A 131 -6.13 15.91 5.25
C VAL A 131 -5.41 16.17 6.58
N PRO A 132 -5.93 15.73 7.72
CA PRO A 132 -5.32 15.98 9.04
C PRO A 132 -4.18 14.97 9.32
N LEU A 133 -3.12 15.00 8.51
CA LEU A 133 -2.00 14.05 8.58
C LEU A 133 -1.34 14.03 9.95
N GLU A 134 -1.15 15.20 10.53
CA GLU A 134 -0.47 15.42 11.82
C GLU A 134 -1.25 14.88 13.02
N GLN A 135 -2.52 14.52 12.83
CA GLN A 135 -3.41 14.00 13.87
C GLN A 135 -3.61 12.48 13.77
N ALA A 136 -3.13 11.85 12.69
CA ALA A 136 -3.07 10.39 12.57
C ALA A 136 -1.99 9.82 13.49
N GLU A 137 -2.05 8.53 13.80
CA GLU A 137 -0.94 7.85 14.46
C GLU A 137 0.12 7.39 13.45
N ILE A 138 -0.32 6.93 12.26
CA ILE A 138 0.57 6.54 11.18
C ILE A 138 0.05 7.11 9.86
N VAL A 139 0.95 7.71 9.07
CA VAL A 139 0.75 8.06 7.67
C VAL A 139 1.61 7.13 6.83
N HIS A 140 1.02 6.42 5.87
CA HIS A 140 1.70 5.41 5.05
C HIS A 140 1.68 5.77 3.57
N LEU A 141 2.85 5.67 2.93
CA LEU A 141 3.08 5.84 1.50
C LEU A 141 4.00 4.73 0.98
N SER A 142 4.07 4.62 -0.35
CA SER A 142 5.04 3.76 -1.02
C SER A 142 5.88 4.52 -2.05
N GLY A 143 6.98 3.91 -2.47
CA GLY A 143 7.82 4.40 -3.55
C GLY A 143 7.12 4.45 -4.91
N ILE A 144 5.99 3.74 -5.06
CA ILE A 144 5.15 3.83 -6.26
C ILE A 144 4.64 5.26 -6.44
N THR A 145 4.07 5.83 -5.39
CA THR A 145 3.45 7.17 -5.46
C THR A 145 4.44 8.22 -5.91
N SER A 146 5.68 8.23 -5.39
CA SER A 146 6.72 9.20 -5.81
C SER A 146 7.16 9.03 -7.27
N ALA A 147 6.98 7.85 -7.85
CA ALA A 147 7.40 7.52 -9.22
C ALA A 147 6.34 7.81 -10.30
N LEU A 148 5.10 8.14 -9.92
CA LEU A 148 4.00 8.33 -10.88
C LEU A 148 4.19 9.57 -11.75
N SER A 149 4.64 10.68 -11.15
CA SER A 149 4.87 11.96 -11.81
C SER A 149 5.67 12.90 -10.92
N SER A 150 6.13 14.04 -11.47
CA SER A 150 6.77 15.08 -10.66
C SER A 150 5.84 15.66 -9.59
N SER A 151 4.55 15.88 -9.92
CA SER A 151 3.58 16.38 -8.92
C SER A 151 3.30 15.38 -7.82
N CYS A 152 3.36 14.07 -8.11
CA CYS A 152 3.28 13.03 -7.08
C CYS A 152 4.55 12.98 -6.22
N ALA A 153 5.74 13.23 -6.79
CA ALA A 153 6.95 13.39 -6.01
C ALA A 153 6.85 14.59 -5.06
N ASP A 154 6.36 15.74 -5.55
CA ASP A 154 6.10 16.94 -4.73
C ASP A 154 5.06 16.67 -3.63
N LEU A 155 4.03 15.84 -3.91
CA LEU A 155 3.08 15.39 -2.90
C LEU A 155 3.78 14.61 -1.78
N VAL A 156 4.64 13.64 -2.15
CA VAL A 156 5.37 12.81 -1.16
C VAL A 156 6.24 13.72 -0.30
N GLU A 157 6.98 14.65 -0.89
CA GLU A 157 7.78 15.62 -0.13
C GLU A 157 6.93 16.45 0.84
N ALA A 158 5.78 16.98 0.39
CA ALA A 158 4.88 17.75 1.24
C ALA A 158 4.31 16.92 2.40
N VAL A 159 4.04 15.63 2.21
CA VAL A 159 3.61 14.73 3.29
C VAL A 159 4.74 14.52 4.29
N PHE A 160 5.96 14.23 3.81
CA PHE A 160 7.13 14.04 4.65
C PHE A 160 7.42 15.29 5.51
N GLU A 161 7.39 16.48 4.91
CA GLU A 161 7.56 17.76 5.61
C GLU A 161 6.50 18.00 6.68
N ARG A 162 5.22 17.70 6.37
CA ARG A 162 4.11 17.92 7.30
C ARG A 162 4.10 16.94 8.48
N VAL A 163 4.50 15.70 8.24
CA VAL A 163 4.53 14.67 9.28
C VAL A 163 5.79 14.80 10.14
N ALA A 164 6.90 15.28 9.58
CA ALA A 164 8.14 15.48 10.31
C ALA A 164 7.95 16.37 11.55
N GLY A 165 8.31 15.85 12.72
CA GLY A 165 8.17 16.58 14.00
C GLY A 165 6.73 16.72 14.51
N SER A 166 5.74 16.10 13.86
CA SER A 166 4.37 15.96 14.36
C SER A 166 4.27 14.78 15.35
N GLY A 167 3.06 14.51 15.86
CA GLY A 167 2.81 13.30 16.66
C GLY A 167 2.61 12.01 15.84
N ALA A 168 2.50 12.13 14.51
CA ALA A 168 2.30 11.00 13.62
C ALA A 168 3.63 10.35 13.23
N SER A 169 3.63 9.04 13.05
CA SER A 169 4.77 8.29 12.47
C SER A 169 4.61 8.16 10.96
N LEU A 170 5.69 8.38 10.23
CA LEU A 170 5.74 8.19 8.79
C LEU A 170 6.16 6.76 8.46
N SER A 171 5.30 6.01 7.77
CA SER A 171 5.55 4.66 7.27
C SER A 171 5.77 4.68 5.76
N PHE A 172 6.85 4.08 5.29
CA PHE A 172 7.22 4.04 3.88
C PHE A 172 7.55 2.61 3.43
N ASP A 173 6.86 2.10 2.41
CA ASP A 173 7.25 0.87 1.73
C ASP A 173 8.02 1.23 0.45
N VAL A 174 9.26 0.77 0.33
CA VAL A 174 10.12 0.99 -0.84
C VAL A 174 9.41 0.59 -2.12
N ASN A 175 8.74 -0.53 -2.13
CA ASN A 175 7.80 -1.01 -3.14
C ASN A 175 8.27 -0.72 -4.58
N TYR A 176 9.52 -1.11 -4.87
CA TYR A 176 10.21 -0.77 -6.11
C TYR A 176 9.54 -1.40 -7.33
N ARG A 177 9.23 -0.57 -8.33
CA ARG A 177 8.68 -1.00 -9.61
C ARG A 177 9.56 -0.46 -10.75
N PRO A 178 10.46 -1.27 -11.31
CA PRO A 178 11.43 -0.82 -12.33
C PRO A 178 10.81 -0.04 -13.48
N SER A 179 9.60 -0.42 -13.92
CA SER A 179 8.90 0.20 -15.03
C SER A 179 8.46 1.66 -14.80
N LEU A 180 8.45 2.12 -13.55
CA LEU A 180 8.07 3.51 -13.20
C LEU A 180 9.27 4.45 -13.14
N TRP A 181 10.49 3.92 -13.07
CA TRP A 181 11.68 4.72 -12.85
C TRP A 181 12.55 4.83 -14.10
N ARG A 182 13.18 5.98 -14.28
CA ARG A 182 14.28 6.11 -15.21
C ARG A 182 15.50 5.36 -14.67
N ALA A 183 16.31 4.82 -15.57
CA ALA A 183 17.53 4.11 -15.19
C ALA A 183 18.38 4.95 -14.22
N GLY A 184 18.79 4.34 -13.11
CA GLY A 184 19.64 4.96 -12.09
C GLY A 184 18.95 5.97 -11.17
N ALA A 185 17.68 6.34 -11.39
CA ALA A 185 16.99 7.35 -10.58
C ALA A 185 16.36 6.77 -9.30
N ALA A 186 15.95 5.51 -9.32
CA ALA A 186 15.22 4.89 -8.22
C ALA A 186 16.05 4.76 -6.94
N ALA A 187 17.28 4.23 -7.05
CA ALA A 187 18.11 3.91 -5.91
C ALA A 187 18.37 5.13 -4.98
N PRO A 188 18.88 6.28 -5.47
CA PRO A 188 19.10 7.44 -4.59
C PRO A 188 17.78 8.05 -4.08
N ALA A 189 16.71 8.09 -4.90
CA ALA A 189 15.45 8.68 -4.50
C ALA A 189 14.77 7.86 -3.39
N LEU A 190 14.65 6.54 -3.56
CA LEU A 190 14.04 5.65 -2.57
C LEU A 190 14.87 5.57 -1.29
N LEU A 191 16.20 5.58 -1.38
CA LEU A 191 17.07 5.63 -0.20
C LEU A 191 16.88 6.93 0.58
N SER A 192 16.77 8.07 -0.12
CA SER A 192 16.52 9.37 0.53
C SER A 192 15.19 9.41 1.27
N LEU A 193 14.12 8.85 0.69
CA LEU A 193 12.81 8.76 1.34
C LEU A 193 12.86 7.78 2.53
N ALA A 194 13.45 6.61 2.36
CA ALA A 194 13.57 5.61 3.42
C ALA A 194 14.33 6.14 4.65
N ASN A 195 15.41 6.90 4.45
CA ASN A 195 16.18 7.51 5.55
C ASN A 195 15.39 8.55 6.37
N ARG A 196 14.29 9.06 5.85
CA ARG A 196 13.45 10.09 6.50
C ARG A 196 12.18 9.52 7.12
N ALA A 197 11.91 8.23 6.94
CA ALA A 197 10.73 7.57 7.45
C ALA A 197 10.99 6.91 8.82
N ASP A 198 9.98 6.89 9.69
CA ASP A 198 10.05 6.27 11.01
C ASP A 198 9.94 4.74 10.94
N ILE A 199 9.14 4.25 9.96
CA ILE A 199 8.89 2.83 9.71
C ILE A 199 9.15 2.56 8.24
N VAL A 200 10.10 1.69 7.92
CA VAL A 200 10.45 1.34 6.53
C VAL A 200 10.20 -0.14 6.28
N PHE A 201 9.48 -0.43 5.21
CA PHE A 201 9.36 -1.77 4.63
C PHE A 201 10.18 -1.84 3.35
N VAL A 202 10.90 -2.94 3.16
CA VAL A 202 11.63 -3.23 1.92
C VAL A 202 11.71 -4.73 1.69
N GLY A 203 11.57 -5.18 0.44
CA GLY A 203 11.93 -6.54 0.03
C GLY A 203 13.44 -6.69 -0.05
N LEU A 204 13.99 -7.82 0.36
CA LEU A 204 15.44 -8.07 0.22
C LEU A 204 15.84 -8.12 -1.27
N ASP A 205 14.98 -8.63 -2.12
CA ASP A 205 15.11 -8.62 -3.60
C ASP A 205 15.10 -7.19 -4.17
N GLU A 206 14.26 -6.31 -3.61
CA GLU A 206 14.25 -4.88 -3.96
C GLU A 206 15.55 -4.20 -3.53
N ALA A 207 16.00 -4.46 -2.31
CA ALA A 207 17.25 -3.91 -1.77
C ALA A 207 18.48 -4.40 -2.57
N GLN A 208 18.48 -5.66 -2.98
CA GLN A 208 19.52 -6.21 -3.86
C GLN A 208 19.52 -5.49 -5.21
N SER A 209 18.34 -5.28 -5.80
CA SER A 209 18.22 -4.62 -7.11
C SER A 209 18.58 -3.14 -7.09
N LEU A 210 18.32 -2.45 -5.97
CA LEU A 210 18.52 -1.01 -5.82
C LEU A 210 19.90 -0.63 -5.29
N TRP A 211 20.41 -1.40 -4.32
CA TRP A 211 21.54 -1.02 -3.48
C TRP A 211 22.59 -2.13 -3.31
N ASP A 212 22.49 -3.23 -4.07
CA ASP A 212 23.39 -4.40 -3.99
C ASP A 212 23.44 -5.06 -2.59
N CYS A 213 22.43 -4.84 -1.75
CA CYS A 213 22.30 -5.45 -0.43
C CYS A 213 21.82 -6.90 -0.56
N VAL A 214 22.56 -7.86 0.00
CA VAL A 214 22.25 -9.30 -0.09
C VAL A 214 21.79 -9.91 1.22
N THR A 215 21.97 -9.17 2.33
CA THR A 215 21.53 -9.57 3.67
C THR A 215 20.71 -8.47 4.33
N PRO A 216 19.84 -8.80 5.31
CA PRO A 216 19.17 -7.78 6.12
C PRO A 216 20.15 -6.82 6.81
N GLU A 217 21.32 -7.30 7.21
CA GLU A 217 22.39 -6.50 7.83
C GLU A 217 22.96 -5.47 6.86
N ASP A 218 23.09 -5.80 5.55
CA ASP A 218 23.54 -4.84 4.53
C ASP A 218 22.52 -3.70 4.39
N VAL A 219 21.23 -4.02 4.39
CA VAL A 219 20.15 -3.02 4.34
C VAL A 219 20.18 -2.14 5.58
N HIS A 220 20.35 -2.72 6.77
CA HIS A 220 20.46 -1.96 8.01
C HIS A 220 21.69 -1.05 8.01
N ALA A 221 22.79 -1.48 7.40
CA ALA A 221 24.00 -0.67 7.33
C ALA A 221 23.83 0.62 6.51
N ILE A 222 22.94 0.63 5.50
CA ILE A 222 22.63 1.85 4.70
C ILE A 222 21.43 2.65 5.23
N LEU A 223 20.67 2.08 6.18
CA LEU A 223 19.50 2.70 6.84
C LEU A 223 19.61 2.60 8.37
N PRO A 224 20.75 3.03 8.97
CA PRO A 224 21.04 2.76 10.38
C PRO A 224 20.16 3.54 11.37
N ASP A 225 19.63 4.69 10.94
CA ASP A 225 18.88 5.63 11.79
C ASP A 225 17.36 5.43 11.69
N THR A 226 16.89 4.45 10.90
CA THR A 226 15.46 4.17 10.78
C THR A 226 14.91 3.62 12.10
N GLY A 227 13.84 4.23 12.62
CA GLY A 227 13.24 3.84 13.89
C GLY A 227 12.79 2.37 13.92
N ARG A 228 12.19 1.90 12.82
CA ARG A 228 11.83 0.49 12.58
C ARG A 228 12.08 0.15 11.12
N LEU A 229 13.05 -0.71 10.86
CA LEU A 229 13.38 -1.20 9.53
C LEU A 229 12.94 -2.66 9.40
N ILE A 230 12.00 -2.92 8.51
CA ILE A 230 11.42 -4.25 8.26
C ILE A 230 11.85 -4.73 6.89
N ILE A 231 12.67 -5.78 6.85
CA ILE A 231 13.14 -6.42 5.63
C ILE A 231 12.35 -7.70 5.40
N LYS A 232 11.63 -7.76 4.29
CA LYS A 232 10.83 -8.91 3.85
C LYS A 232 11.71 -9.80 2.96
N ASP A 233 11.80 -11.10 3.24
CA ASP A 233 12.62 -12.07 2.48
C ASP A 233 11.76 -13.26 2.04
N GLY A 234 10.77 -12.97 1.21
CA GLY A 234 9.91 -13.96 0.54
C GLY A 234 9.39 -15.05 1.46
N ASP A 235 9.72 -16.30 1.14
CA ASP A 235 9.34 -17.51 1.87
C ASP A 235 10.28 -17.83 3.05
N VAL A 236 11.36 -17.08 3.21
CA VAL A 236 12.28 -17.22 4.36
C VAL A 236 11.68 -16.57 5.61
N GLY A 237 11.23 -15.31 5.51
CA GLY A 237 10.66 -14.62 6.65
C GLY A 237 10.78 -13.10 6.59
N ALA A 238 10.77 -12.45 7.74
CA ALA A 238 10.98 -11.02 7.86
C ALA A 238 11.86 -10.69 9.06
N THR A 239 12.78 -9.75 8.88
CA THR A 239 13.67 -9.22 9.92
C THR A 239 13.28 -7.79 10.26
N GLU A 240 13.16 -7.46 11.54
CA GLU A 240 13.01 -6.09 12.03
C GLU A 240 14.28 -5.67 12.78
N PHE A 241 14.82 -4.50 12.43
CA PHE A 241 15.78 -3.75 13.25
C PHE A 241 15.06 -2.58 13.89
N SER A 242 15.11 -2.48 15.21
CA SER A 242 14.52 -1.37 15.97
C SER A 242 15.17 -1.22 17.33
N ALA A 243 15.39 0.02 17.76
CA ALA A 243 15.97 0.34 19.08
C ALA A 243 17.27 -0.44 19.40
N GLY A 244 18.13 -0.67 18.41
CA GLY A 244 19.39 -1.42 18.56
C GLY A 244 19.21 -2.93 18.73
N THR A 245 17.99 -3.46 18.48
CA THR A 245 17.68 -4.89 18.53
C THR A 245 17.38 -5.43 17.13
N ARG A 246 17.64 -6.72 16.92
CA ARG A 246 17.26 -7.48 15.74
C ARG A 246 16.29 -8.59 16.13
N ALA A 247 15.18 -8.67 15.43
CA ALA A 247 14.22 -9.77 15.57
C ALA A 247 13.95 -10.39 14.19
N PHE A 248 13.72 -11.70 14.17
CA PHE A 248 13.37 -12.44 12.96
C PHE A 248 12.13 -13.30 13.22
N GLU A 249 11.20 -13.31 12.30
CA GLU A 249 10.04 -14.21 12.29
C GLU A 249 10.01 -14.98 10.96
N PRO A 250 9.98 -16.31 10.99
CA PRO A 250 9.93 -17.11 9.76
C PRO A 250 8.59 -16.94 9.04
N ALA A 251 8.63 -17.02 7.72
CA ALA A 251 7.42 -17.02 6.91
C ALA A 251 6.54 -18.24 7.24
N ILE A 252 5.23 -18.07 7.08
CA ILE A 252 4.29 -19.18 7.25
C ILE A 252 4.29 -19.99 5.96
N PRO A 253 4.67 -21.28 6.00
CA PRO A 253 4.64 -22.14 4.82
C PRO A 253 3.28 -22.09 4.13
N THR A 254 3.25 -21.75 2.85
CA THR A 254 2.02 -21.49 2.10
C THR A 254 2.19 -21.95 0.65
N GLU A 255 1.21 -22.67 0.12
CA GLU A 255 1.15 -22.95 -1.31
C GLU A 255 0.64 -21.70 -2.03
N VAL A 256 1.54 -21.03 -2.77
CA VAL A 256 1.29 -19.71 -3.36
C VAL A 256 0.46 -19.85 -4.64
N ILE A 257 -0.72 -19.23 -4.65
CA ILE A 257 -1.55 -19.06 -5.86
C ILE A 257 -1.13 -17.79 -6.60
N GLU A 258 -1.00 -16.67 -5.88
CA GLU A 258 -0.60 -15.37 -6.42
C GLU A 258 0.18 -14.58 -5.34
N ALA A 259 1.29 -13.96 -5.73
CA ALA A 259 2.14 -13.21 -4.80
C ALA A 259 1.84 -11.70 -4.76
N VAL A 260 1.13 -11.17 -5.77
CA VAL A 260 0.83 -9.72 -5.84
C VAL A 260 -0.09 -9.31 -4.70
N GLY A 261 0.24 -8.22 -4.00
CA GLY A 261 -0.51 -7.72 -2.84
C GLY A 261 -0.09 -8.32 -1.49
N ALA A 262 0.71 -9.40 -1.47
CA ALA A 262 1.16 -10.02 -0.21
C ALA A 262 2.03 -9.07 0.62
N GLY A 263 2.87 -8.24 -0.01
CA GLY A 263 3.66 -7.20 0.64
C GLY A 263 2.81 -6.15 1.34
N ASP A 264 1.76 -5.68 0.65
CA ASP A 264 0.81 -4.69 1.20
C ASP A 264 0.02 -5.28 2.38
N ALA A 265 -0.40 -6.54 2.26
CA ALA A 265 -1.08 -7.27 3.32
C ALA A 265 -0.17 -7.46 4.54
N PHE A 266 1.12 -7.80 4.32
CA PHE A 266 2.12 -7.87 5.38
C PHE A 266 2.26 -6.52 6.09
N ALA A 267 2.44 -5.44 5.35
CA ALA A 267 2.56 -4.09 5.92
C ALA A 267 1.31 -3.73 6.74
N ALA A 268 0.11 -4.04 6.24
CA ALA A 268 -1.14 -3.79 6.96
C ALA A 268 -1.25 -4.59 8.26
N GLY A 269 -0.91 -5.88 8.24
CA GLY A 269 -0.89 -6.74 9.45
C GLY A 269 0.09 -6.20 10.49
N TYR A 270 1.31 -5.89 10.06
CA TYR A 270 2.35 -5.32 10.90
C TYR A 270 1.93 -3.96 11.50
N LEU A 271 1.47 -3.02 10.67
CA LEU A 271 1.06 -1.68 11.12
C LEU A 271 -0.15 -1.75 12.06
N SER A 272 -1.09 -2.67 11.81
CA SER A 272 -2.23 -2.88 12.70
C SER A 272 -1.81 -3.36 14.08
N ALA A 273 -0.86 -4.30 14.15
CA ALA A 273 -0.28 -4.77 15.41
C ALA A 273 0.53 -3.66 16.10
N ALA A 274 1.28 -2.86 15.34
CA ALA A 274 2.02 -1.71 15.86
C ALA A 274 1.08 -0.67 16.50
N LEU A 275 -0.04 -0.36 15.84
CA LEU A 275 -1.07 0.53 16.35
C LEU A 275 -1.75 -0.01 17.63
N ARG A 276 -1.80 -1.30 17.84
CA ARG A 276 -2.26 -1.91 19.11
C ARG A 276 -1.22 -1.88 20.22
N GLY A 277 0.04 -1.53 19.91
CA GLY A 277 1.15 -1.54 20.86
C GLY A 277 1.78 -2.94 21.05
N ASP A 278 1.54 -3.85 20.11
CA ASP A 278 2.03 -5.23 20.19
C ASP A 278 3.58 -5.28 20.09
N PRO A 279 4.24 -6.26 20.73
CA PRO A 279 5.69 -6.42 20.66
C PRO A 279 6.15 -6.88 19.26
N THR A 280 7.45 -6.71 18.96
CA THR A 280 8.04 -6.94 17.62
C THR A 280 7.68 -8.30 17.01
N ALA A 281 7.84 -9.40 17.76
CA ALA A 281 7.53 -10.73 17.25
C ALA A 281 6.04 -10.87 16.85
N VAL A 282 5.13 -10.27 17.61
CA VAL A 282 3.68 -10.27 17.31
C VAL A 282 3.40 -9.42 16.07
N ARG A 283 4.08 -8.28 15.90
CA ARG A 283 3.93 -7.44 14.69
C ARG A 283 4.36 -8.18 13.43
N LEU A 284 5.54 -8.80 13.44
CA LEU A 284 6.06 -9.58 12.32
C LEU A 284 5.14 -10.76 12.00
N ARG A 285 4.70 -11.48 13.03
CA ARG A 285 3.77 -12.61 12.89
C ARG A 285 2.44 -12.17 12.26
N ALA A 286 1.85 -11.06 12.72
CA ALA A 286 0.62 -10.50 12.16
C ALA A 286 0.78 -10.11 10.68
N GLY A 287 1.96 -9.61 10.29
CA GLY A 287 2.32 -9.37 8.90
C GLY A 287 2.26 -10.66 8.07
N HIS A 288 2.93 -11.73 8.52
CA HIS A 288 2.93 -13.02 7.83
C HIS A 288 1.53 -13.66 7.76
N GLU A 289 0.74 -13.60 8.82
CA GLU A 289 -0.62 -14.12 8.84
C GLU A 289 -1.51 -13.43 7.81
N ARG A 290 -1.39 -12.11 7.69
CA ARG A 290 -2.18 -11.35 6.72
C ARG A 290 -1.70 -11.58 5.29
N ALA A 291 -0.39 -11.60 5.03
CA ALA A 291 0.20 -11.93 3.73
C ALA A 291 -0.22 -13.32 3.23
N ARG A 292 -0.24 -14.32 4.14
CA ARG A 292 -0.67 -15.69 3.80
C ARG A 292 -2.06 -15.73 3.19
N LEU A 293 -3.02 -14.94 3.68
CA LEU A 293 -4.38 -14.94 3.15
C LEU A 293 -4.40 -14.50 1.68
N VAL A 294 -3.59 -13.49 1.33
CA VAL A 294 -3.46 -13.00 -0.05
C VAL A 294 -2.77 -14.02 -0.94
N LEU A 295 -1.69 -14.66 -0.46
CA LEU A 295 -0.97 -15.69 -1.20
C LEU A 295 -1.87 -16.88 -1.61
N LEU A 296 -2.94 -17.16 -0.88
CA LEU A 296 -3.92 -18.21 -1.15
C LEU A 296 -5.06 -17.77 -2.09
N SER A 297 -4.95 -16.61 -2.76
CA SER A 297 -6.01 -16.03 -3.60
C SER A 297 -5.47 -15.34 -4.83
N THR A 298 -6.33 -15.11 -5.81
CA THR A 298 -6.04 -14.26 -6.97
C THR A 298 -6.41 -12.79 -6.74
N SER A 299 -6.99 -12.45 -5.57
CA SER A 299 -7.39 -11.09 -5.19
C SER A 299 -6.38 -10.48 -4.21
N ASP A 300 -6.07 -9.20 -4.40
CA ASP A 300 -5.17 -8.45 -3.51
C ASP A 300 -5.81 -8.09 -2.15
N PHE A 301 -7.13 -8.31 -1.99
CA PHE A 301 -7.84 -8.17 -0.73
C PHE A 301 -8.76 -9.36 -0.49
N ILE A 302 -8.68 -9.93 0.71
CA ILE A 302 -9.53 -11.03 1.17
C ILE A 302 -10.09 -10.68 2.54
N ALA A 303 -11.42 -10.71 2.65
CA ALA A 303 -12.09 -10.91 3.93
C ALA A 303 -11.81 -12.36 4.38
N GLU A 304 -11.59 -12.59 5.68
CA GLU A 304 -11.41 -13.96 6.18
C GLU A 304 -12.55 -14.86 5.71
N PRO A 305 -12.25 -16.10 5.27
CA PRO A 305 -13.30 -17.03 4.91
C PRO A 305 -14.23 -17.20 6.11
N VAL A 306 -15.52 -16.97 5.91
CA VAL A 306 -16.55 -17.33 6.89
C VAL A 306 -16.31 -18.82 7.24
N PRO A 307 -16.15 -19.20 8.52
CA PRO A 307 -15.95 -20.59 8.89
C PRO A 307 -17.06 -21.40 8.27
N THR A 308 -16.73 -22.29 7.35
CA THR A 308 -17.66 -23.27 6.82
C THR A 308 -18.19 -24.05 8.01
N GLN A 309 -19.45 -23.82 8.37
CA GLN A 309 -20.14 -24.69 9.32
C GLN A 309 -20.04 -26.09 8.73
N THR A 310 -19.17 -26.91 9.30
CA THR A 310 -19.15 -28.34 9.03
C THR A 310 -20.54 -28.86 9.40
N SER A 311 -21.36 -29.10 8.39
CA SER A 311 -22.59 -29.89 8.56
C SER A 311 -22.21 -31.22 9.18
N LYS A 312 -22.50 -31.36 10.48
CA LYS A 312 -22.57 -32.69 11.10
C LYS A 312 -23.70 -33.41 10.41
N ILE A 313 -23.38 -34.36 9.55
CA ILE A 313 -24.26 -35.43 9.14
C ILE A 313 -24.29 -36.46 10.23
#